data_a1b98b4a3fe27b4d3c298587a9d6606b
#
_entry.id   a1b98b4a3fe27b4d3c298587a9d6606b
#
_cell.length_a   1.000
_cell.length_b   1.000
_cell.length_c   1.000
_cell.angle_alpha   90.00
_cell.angle_beta   90.00
_cell.angle_gamma   90.00
#
_symmetry.space_group_name_H-M   'P 1'
#
loop_
_entity.id
_entity.type
_entity.pdbx_description
1 polymer ?
#
loop_
_entity_poly.entity_id
_entity_poly.type
_entity_poly.pdbx_seq_one_letter_code
_entity_poly.pdbx_strand_id
1 'polypeptide(L)'
;MEVIYEDNHIIIVNKCAGEIVQGDKTGDPTLADAVKAYIKKKYGKQGEVFLGTVHRLDRPVSGIVVFARTSKALSRLNKMFSKGEIRKTYHAIVSLSPQRELSDIHLEQKNTLIHYLTRDEKQNKAFAHHQEVRGSKKAILEVVRLEKGERTQLLEIQLHTGRHHQIRCQLAAIGYPIRGDLKYGAPRSNPDGSICLHARQISFVHPVSQKEISVIAPYPSLPLWSVYA
;
A
#
# COMPACT_ATOMS: atom_id res chain seq x y z
N MET A 1 -15.33 -6.02 1.06
CA MET A 1 -14.83 -5.25 -0.10
C MET A 1 -15.77 -4.09 -0.38
N GLU A 2 -15.27 -2.88 -0.42
CA GLU A 2 -15.99 -1.65 -0.77
C GLU A 2 -15.49 -1.14 -2.11
N VAL A 3 -16.39 -0.81 -3.05
CA VAL A 3 -16.06 -0.21 -4.34
C VAL A 3 -16.08 1.30 -4.18
N ILE A 4 -14.93 1.96 -4.40
CA ILE A 4 -14.77 3.43 -4.26
C ILE A 4 -15.08 4.11 -5.59
N TYR A 5 -14.63 3.53 -6.70
CA TYR A 5 -14.83 4.06 -8.04
C TYR A 5 -14.95 2.92 -9.05
N GLU A 6 -15.82 3.05 -10.03
CA GLU A 6 -15.86 2.14 -11.16
C GLU A 6 -16.39 2.82 -12.43
N ASP A 7 -15.87 2.38 -13.56
CA ASP A 7 -16.39 2.65 -14.88
C ASP A 7 -16.19 1.43 -15.83
N ASN A 8 -16.31 1.62 -17.11
CA ASN A 8 -16.16 0.54 -18.10
C ASN A 8 -14.72 0.02 -18.21
N HIS A 9 -13.71 0.74 -17.71
CA HIS A 9 -12.29 0.49 -17.95
C HIS A 9 -11.50 0.15 -16.70
N ILE A 10 -11.89 0.71 -15.54
CA ILE A 10 -11.22 0.49 -14.26
C ILE A 10 -12.22 0.27 -13.13
N ILE A 11 -11.76 -0.37 -12.07
CA ILE A 11 -12.45 -0.46 -10.79
C ILE A 11 -11.44 -0.27 -9.67
N ILE A 12 -11.80 0.57 -8.69
CA ILE A 12 -10.98 0.89 -7.53
C ILE A 12 -11.74 0.46 -6.29
N VAL A 13 -11.09 -0.35 -5.46
CA VAL A 13 -11.69 -0.90 -4.25
C VAL A 13 -10.86 -0.59 -3.02
N ASN A 14 -11.53 -0.51 -1.86
CA ASN A 14 -10.91 -0.49 -0.54
C ASN A 14 -10.72 -1.93 -0.05
N LYS A 15 -9.47 -2.39 -0.06
CA LYS A 15 -9.08 -3.71 0.42
C LYS A 15 -9.05 -3.72 1.95
N CYS A 16 -9.62 -4.72 2.58
CA CYS A 16 -9.43 -4.98 4.00
C CYS A 16 -8.07 -5.63 4.27
N ALA A 17 -7.52 -5.42 5.47
CA ALA A 17 -6.38 -6.22 5.93
C ALA A 17 -6.79 -7.70 5.99
N GLY A 18 -5.83 -8.60 5.75
CA GLY A 18 -6.06 -10.04 5.68
C GLY A 18 -6.40 -10.57 4.28
N GLU A 19 -7.01 -9.76 3.41
CA GLU A 19 -7.28 -10.15 2.02
C GLU A 19 -5.99 -10.16 1.18
N ILE A 20 -5.86 -11.12 0.26
CA ILE A 20 -4.80 -11.17 -0.75
C ILE A 20 -5.33 -10.61 -2.08
N VAL A 21 -4.53 -9.80 -2.77
CA VAL A 21 -4.99 -9.14 -4.01
C VAL A 21 -5.09 -10.13 -5.17
N GLN A 22 -4.12 -11.03 -5.28
CA GLN A 22 -3.98 -12.00 -6.36
C GLN A 22 -3.50 -13.33 -5.78
N GLY A 23 -3.85 -14.43 -6.42
CA GLY A 23 -3.51 -15.78 -5.97
C GLY A 23 -2.02 -15.96 -5.66
N ASP A 24 -1.75 -16.63 -4.57
CA ASP A 24 -0.43 -17.03 -4.11
C ASP A 24 -0.42 -18.55 -3.83
N LYS A 25 0.60 -19.03 -3.13
CA LYS A 25 0.76 -20.46 -2.81
C LYS A 25 -0.24 -20.99 -1.77
N THR A 26 -1.01 -20.11 -1.10
CA THR A 26 -1.97 -20.51 -0.06
C THR A 26 -3.27 -21.07 -0.63
N GLY A 27 -3.64 -20.70 -1.87
CA GLY A 27 -4.92 -21.09 -2.47
C GLY A 27 -6.13 -20.36 -1.89
N ASP A 28 -5.92 -19.35 -1.05
CA ASP A 28 -6.99 -18.55 -0.47
C ASP A 28 -7.74 -17.75 -1.56
N PRO A 29 -9.07 -17.52 -1.41
CA PRO A 29 -9.84 -16.63 -2.28
C PRO A 29 -9.22 -15.24 -2.35
N THR A 30 -9.16 -14.66 -3.54
CA THR A 30 -8.49 -13.38 -3.75
C THR A 30 -9.47 -12.21 -3.84
N LEU A 31 -8.97 -11.01 -3.60
CA LEU A 31 -9.72 -9.78 -3.87
C LEU A 31 -10.12 -9.69 -5.36
N ALA A 32 -9.24 -10.14 -6.27
CA ALA A 32 -9.55 -10.18 -7.70
C ALA A 32 -10.74 -11.09 -8.00
N ASP A 33 -10.87 -12.24 -7.32
CA ASP A 33 -12.02 -13.14 -7.50
C ASP A 33 -13.30 -12.50 -6.96
N ALA A 34 -13.22 -11.84 -5.80
CA ALA A 34 -14.35 -11.11 -5.23
C ALA A 34 -14.82 -9.97 -6.15
N VAL A 35 -13.89 -9.22 -6.76
CA VAL A 35 -14.20 -8.16 -7.73
C VAL A 35 -14.81 -8.73 -9.00
N LYS A 36 -14.30 -9.85 -9.54
CA LYS A 36 -14.91 -10.53 -10.70
C LYS A 36 -16.35 -10.98 -10.40
N ALA A 37 -16.59 -11.58 -9.24
CA ALA A 37 -17.92 -12.00 -8.81
C ALA A 37 -18.88 -10.81 -8.69
N TYR A 38 -18.42 -9.70 -8.11
CA TYR A 38 -19.18 -8.45 -8.03
C TYR A 38 -19.56 -7.92 -9.41
N ILE A 39 -18.60 -7.82 -10.35
CA ILE A 39 -18.84 -7.36 -11.72
C ILE A 39 -19.82 -8.30 -12.45
N LYS A 40 -19.64 -9.62 -12.32
CA LYS A 40 -20.52 -10.63 -12.93
C LYS A 40 -21.96 -10.46 -12.47
N LYS A 41 -22.15 -10.31 -11.16
CA LYS A 41 -23.49 -10.13 -10.56
C LYS A 41 -24.12 -8.80 -10.97
N LYS A 42 -23.37 -7.69 -10.84
CA LYS A 42 -23.88 -6.32 -11.08
C LYS A 42 -24.30 -6.09 -12.53
N TYR A 43 -23.56 -6.67 -13.48
CA TYR A 43 -23.78 -6.44 -14.91
C TYR A 43 -24.42 -7.64 -15.64
N GLY A 44 -24.87 -8.66 -14.92
CA GLY A 44 -25.55 -9.83 -15.50
C GLY A 44 -24.70 -10.62 -16.52
N LYS A 45 -23.35 -10.63 -16.35
CA LYS A 45 -22.47 -11.26 -17.33
C LYS A 45 -22.58 -12.79 -17.29
N GLN A 46 -22.86 -13.43 -18.43
CA GLN A 46 -22.98 -14.88 -18.54
C GLN A 46 -21.60 -15.58 -18.62
N GLY A 47 -20.60 -14.91 -19.22
CA GLY A 47 -19.26 -15.46 -19.42
C GLY A 47 -18.25 -15.08 -18.35
N GLU A 48 -16.99 -15.33 -18.67
CA GLU A 48 -15.84 -14.93 -17.83
C GLU A 48 -15.68 -13.42 -17.79
N VAL A 49 -15.34 -12.90 -16.59
CA VAL A 49 -15.06 -11.48 -16.37
C VAL A 49 -13.57 -11.25 -16.48
N PHE A 50 -13.16 -10.46 -17.47
CA PHE A 50 -11.78 -9.97 -17.53
C PHE A 50 -11.52 -8.99 -16.38
N LEU A 51 -10.43 -9.23 -15.65
CA LEU A 51 -9.92 -8.32 -14.62
C LEU A 51 -8.38 -8.39 -14.58
N GLY A 52 -7.72 -7.26 -14.83
CA GLY A 52 -6.28 -7.16 -14.83
C GLY A 52 -5.76 -6.54 -13.54
N THR A 53 -4.84 -7.23 -12.84
CA THR A 53 -4.16 -6.72 -11.66
C THR A 53 -2.96 -5.90 -12.07
N VAL A 54 -2.89 -4.62 -11.68
CA VAL A 54 -1.81 -3.68 -12.04
C VAL A 54 -0.82 -3.42 -10.90
N HIS A 55 -1.26 -3.58 -9.66
CA HIS A 55 -0.42 -3.50 -8.45
C HIS A 55 -1.02 -4.33 -7.31
N ARG A 56 -0.28 -4.45 -6.23
CA ARG A 56 -0.70 -5.24 -5.06
C ARG A 56 -0.40 -4.48 -3.78
N LEU A 57 -1.18 -4.78 -2.75
CA LEU A 57 -0.86 -4.49 -1.34
C LEU A 57 -0.50 -5.80 -0.64
N ASP A 58 0.35 -5.71 0.38
CA ASP A 58 0.65 -6.86 1.24
C ASP A 58 -0.62 -7.32 1.98
N ARG A 59 -0.69 -8.60 2.34
CA ARG A 59 -1.86 -9.18 3.04
C ARG A 59 -2.30 -8.37 4.27
N PRO A 60 -1.40 -7.96 5.21
CA PRO A 60 -1.81 -7.22 6.41
C PRO A 60 -2.09 -5.72 6.18
N VAL A 61 -1.92 -5.21 4.96
CA VAL A 61 -2.12 -3.80 4.59
C VAL A 61 -3.52 -3.60 4.04
N SER A 62 -4.17 -2.49 4.41
CA SER A 62 -5.49 -2.08 3.89
C SER A 62 -5.39 -0.94 2.89
N GLY A 63 -6.51 -0.63 2.20
CA GLY A 63 -6.65 0.55 1.36
C GLY A 63 -6.78 0.26 -0.13
N ILE A 64 -6.46 1.25 -0.93
CA ILE A 64 -6.78 1.32 -2.35
C ILE A 64 -6.05 0.27 -3.18
N VAL A 65 -6.85 -0.48 -3.96
CA VAL A 65 -6.36 -1.35 -5.05
C VAL A 65 -7.11 -1.01 -6.33
N VAL A 66 -6.36 -0.78 -7.40
CA VAL A 66 -6.87 -0.50 -8.75
C VAL A 66 -6.77 -1.74 -9.60
N PHE A 67 -7.86 -2.08 -10.30
CA PHE A 67 -7.90 -3.13 -11.31
C PHE A 67 -8.32 -2.56 -12.67
N ALA A 68 -7.81 -3.17 -13.73
CA ALA A 68 -8.24 -2.89 -15.10
C ALA A 68 -9.40 -3.82 -15.49
N ARG A 69 -10.47 -3.27 -16.06
CA ARG A 69 -11.63 -4.01 -16.58
C ARG A 69 -11.52 -4.31 -18.08
N THR A 70 -10.47 -3.78 -18.73
CA THR A 70 -10.17 -4.02 -20.16
C THR A 70 -8.68 -4.21 -20.37
N SER A 71 -8.27 -4.97 -21.38
CA SER A 71 -6.87 -5.18 -21.75
C SER A 71 -6.15 -3.87 -22.12
N LYS A 72 -6.87 -2.96 -22.78
CA LYS A 72 -6.37 -1.61 -23.12
C LYS A 72 -6.04 -0.80 -21.87
N ALA A 73 -6.92 -0.80 -20.87
CA ALA A 73 -6.67 -0.12 -19.59
C ALA A 73 -5.52 -0.79 -18.82
N LEU A 74 -5.44 -2.13 -18.82
CA LEU A 74 -4.37 -2.89 -18.19
C LEU A 74 -2.99 -2.49 -18.73
N SER A 75 -2.83 -2.49 -20.06
CA SER A 75 -1.57 -2.12 -20.71
C SER A 75 -1.13 -0.69 -20.36
N ARG A 76 -2.08 0.26 -20.40
CA ARG A 76 -1.80 1.67 -20.10
C ARG A 76 -1.50 1.89 -18.62
N LEU A 77 -2.26 1.30 -17.71
CA LEU A 77 -1.98 1.39 -16.26
C LEU A 77 -0.62 0.78 -15.91
N ASN A 78 -0.26 -0.38 -16.47
CA ASN A 78 1.07 -0.96 -16.26
C ASN A 78 2.19 -0.01 -16.69
N LYS A 79 2.04 0.67 -17.84
CA LYS A 79 2.97 1.69 -18.31
C LYS A 79 3.07 2.88 -17.35
N MET A 80 1.92 3.36 -16.85
CA MET A 80 1.88 4.47 -15.89
C MET A 80 2.53 4.10 -14.55
N PHE A 81 2.26 2.88 -14.03
CA PHE A 81 2.93 2.39 -12.82
C PHE A 81 4.45 2.28 -13.01
N SER A 82 4.91 1.76 -14.15
CA SER A 82 6.34 1.61 -14.45
C SER A 82 7.07 2.93 -14.59
N LYS A 83 6.39 3.97 -15.09
CA LYS A 83 6.93 5.33 -15.25
C LYS A 83 6.81 6.21 -14.01
N GLY A 84 6.13 5.75 -12.96
CA GLY A 84 5.87 6.56 -11.76
C GLY A 84 4.85 7.68 -11.96
N GLU A 85 3.99 7.59 -12.96
CA GLU A 85 2.96 8.59 -13.29
C GLU A 85 1.74 8.50 -12.34
N ILE A 86 1.73 7.53 -11.42
CA ILE A 86 0.66 7.31 -10.45
C ILE A 86 1.12 7.76 -9.07
N ARG A 87 0.49 8.80 -8.54
CA ARG A 87 0.75 9.27 -7.17
C ARG A 87 0.04 8.38 -6.17
N LYS A 88 0.79 7.89 -5.18
CA LYS A 88 0.29 6.99 -4.13
C LYS A 88 0.63 7.57 -2.78
N THR A 89 -0.39 7.85 -1.99
CA THR A 89 -0.25 8.34 -0.61
C THR A 89 -0.69 7.24 0.34
N TYR A 90 0.19 6.91 1.27
CA TYR A 90 -0.09 5.97 2.36
C TYR A 90 -0.14 6.71 3.68
N HIS A 91 -0.94 6.21 4.59
CA HIS A 91 -0.90 6.61 5.99
C HIS A 91 -0.39 5.45 6.83
N ALA A 92 0.46 5.77 7.82
CA ALA A 92 0.98 4.77 8.75
C ALA A 92 0.92 5.30 10.18
N ILE A 93 0.58 4.41 11.13
CA ILE A 93 0.64 4.74 12.56
C ILE A 93 1.89 4.08 13.14
N VAL A 94 2.73 4.91 13.78
CA VAL A 94 3.97 4.50 14.46
C VAL A 94 3.99 5.04 15.89
N SER A 95 4.97 4.62 16.72
CA SER A 95 5.18 5.18 18.06
C SER A 95 5.65 6.64 17.98
N LEU A 96 5.45 7.44 19.05
CA LEU A 96 5.89 8.84 19.10
C LEU A 96 7.42 8.99 19.03
N SER A 97 8.13 8.07 19.67
CA SER A 97 9.59 8.06 19.69
C SER A 97 10.12 6.89 18.89
N PRO A 98 11.29 7.00 18.28
CA PRO A 98 11.95 5.89 17.63
C PRO A 98 12.31 4.81 18.66
N GLN A 99 12.25 3.55 18.25
CA GLN A 99 12.67 2.43 19.12
C GLN A 99 14.18 2.37 19.31
N ARG A 100 14.91 3.02 18.41
CA ARG A 100 16.38 3.18 18.45
C ARG A 100 16.71 4.57 17.94
N GLU A 101 17.67 5.23 18.52
CA GLU A 101 18.26 6.45 17.96
C GLU A 101 19.14 6.09 16.77
N LEU A 102 18.47 5.84 15.63
CA LEU A 102 19.15 5.41 14.40
C LEU A 102 19.35 6.53 13.38
N SER A 103 18.73 7.70 13.60
CA SER A 103 18.84 8.83 12.68
C SER A 103 18.35 10.13 13.30
N ASP A 104 18.92 11.25 12.84
CA ASP A 104 18.49 12.62 13.15
C ASP A 104 17.23 13.03 12.35
N ILE A 105 16.35 12.07 12.00
CA ILE A 105 15.15 12.33 11.20
C ILE A 105 14.05 12.88 12.10
N HIS A 106 13.73 14.14 11.88
CA HIS A 106 12.62 14.85 12.53
C HIS A 106 11.35 14.73 11.65
N LEU A 107 10.42 13.86 12.03
CA LEU A 107 9.20 13.60 11.27
C LEU A 107 8.22 14.80 11.22
N GLU A 108 8.43 15.85 12.01
CA GLU A 108 7.73 17.14 11.92
C GLU A 108 7.93 17.84 10.59
N GLN A 109 9.03 17.56 9.93
CA GLN A 109 9.35 18.07 8.60
C GLN A 109 9.24 16.96 7.58
N LYS A 110 9.06 17.36 6.34
CA LYS A 110 9.05 16.43 5.21
C LYS A 110 10.47 15.89 4.96
N ASN A 111 10.60 14.58 5.05
CA ASN A 111 11.87 13.89 4.83
C ASN A 111 11.79 12.99 3.61
N THR A 112 12.86 12.98 2.81
CA THR A 112 13.02 12.01 1.73
C THR A 112 13.89 10.86 2.19
N LEU A 113 13.33 9.65 2.26
CA LEU A 113 14.08 8.45 2.59
C LEU A 113 14.55 7.75 1.31
N ILE A 114 15.86 7.65 1.16
CA ILE A 114 16.52 6.94 0.07
C ILE A 114 17.29 5.77 0.67
N HIS A 115 16.89 4.56 0.29
CA HIS A 115 17.58 3.32 0.66
C HIS A 115 17.74 2.42 -0.56
N TYR A 116 18.60 1.42 -0.43
CA TYR A 116 18.77 0.36 -1.41
C TYR A 116 18.26 -0.94 -0.79
N LEU A 117 17.19 -1.51 -1.37
CA LEU A 117 16.52 -2.66 -0.77
C LEU A 117 16.94 -3.96 -1.43
N THR A 118 17.36 -4.93 -0.61
CA THR A 118 17.47 -6.34 -0.98
C THR A 118 16.24 -7.11 -0.51
N ARG A 119 15.97 -8.26 -1.12
CA ARG A 119 14.88 -9.16 -0.73
C ARG A 119 15.43 -10.53 -0.37
N ASP A 120 15.07 -11.01 0.80
CA ASP A 120 15.20 -12.42 1.17
C ASP A 120 13.87 -13.13 0.86
N GLU A 121 13.89 -14.02 -0.13
CA GLU A 121 12.70 -14.77 -0.54
C GLU A 121 12.29 -15.84 0.46
N LYS A 122 13.25 -16.44 1.17
CA LYS A 122 12.98 -17.49 2.18
C LYS A 122 12.22 -16.90 3.37
N GLN A 123 12.65 -15.74 3.86
CA GLN A 123 12.00 -15.02 4.95
C GLN A 123 10.81 -14.15 4.47
N ASN A 124 10.63 -14.01 3.16
CA ASN A 124 9.70 -13.05 2.57
C ASN A 124 9.84 -11.65 3.20
N LYS A 125 11.09 -11.14 3.27
CA LYS A 125 11.44 -9.89 3.96
C LYS A 125 12.37 -9.04 3.09
N ALA A 126 12.25 -7.71 3.20
CA ALA A 126 13.18 -6.76 2.62
C ALA A 126 14.14 -6.22 3.69
N PHE A 127 15.34 -5.84 3.26
CA PHE A 127 16.36 -5.20 4.10
C PHE A 127 16.80 -3.89 3.45
N ALA A 128 16.91 -2.84 4.24
CA ALA A 128 17.32 -1.51 3.79
C ALA A 128 18.82 -1.29 4.04
N HIS A 129 19.49 -0.78 3.02
CA HIS A 129 20.91 -0.41 3.07
C HIS A 129 21.03 1.08 2.71
N HIS A 130 21.92 1.81 3.40
CA HIS A 130 22.19 3.23 3.12
C HIS A 130 22.96 3.42 1.80
N GLN A 131 23.71 2.42 1.37
CA GLN A 131 24.47 2.40 0.12
C GLN A 131 24.01 1.26 -0.78
N GLU A 132 24.29 1.37 -2.06
CA GLU A 132 24.02 0.32 -3.03
C GLU A 132 24.86 -0.92 -2.74
N VAL A 133 24.20 -2.08 -2.66
CA VAL A 133 24.83 -3.38 -2.50
C VAL A 133 24.36 -4.31 -3.62
N ARG A 134 25.12 -5.38 -3.86
CA ARG A 134 24.82 -6.35 -4.93
C ARG A 134 23.37 -6.87 -4.81
N GLY A 135 22.59 -6.73 -5.87
CA GLY A 135 21.19 -7.19 -5.95
C GLY A 135 20.18 -6.26 -5.28
N SER A 136 20.61 -5.13 -4.73
CA SER A 136 19.70 -4.14 -4.18
C SER A 136 19.01 -3.30 -5.28
N LYS A 137 17.87 -2.71 -4.93
CA LYS A 137 17.13 -1.78 -5.79
C LYS A 137 16.86 -0.49 -5.04
N LYS A 138 17.16 0.65 -5.68
CA LYS A 138 16.87 1.98 -5.11
C LYS A 138 15.40 2.11 -4.78
N ALA A 139 15.10 2.62 -3.58
CA ALA A 139 13.77 2.83 -3.01
C ALA A 139 13.67 4.24 -2.46
N ILE A 140 12.65 4.99 -2.90
CA ILE A 140 12.47 6.40 -2.56
C ILE A 140 11.03 6.59 -2.07
N LEU A 141 10.87 7.21 -0.92
CA LEU A 141 9.62 7.74 -0.41
C LEU A 141 9.87 9.07 0.31
N GLU A 142 8.82 9.87 0.42
CA GLU A 142 8.79 11.02 1.31
C GLU A 142 7.88 10.70 2.49
N VAL A 143 8.22 11.19 3.66
CA VAL A 143 7.46 10.98 4.90
C VAL A 143 7.39 12.26 5.72
N VAL A 144 6.22 12.51 6.30
CA VAL A 144 5.99 13.62 7.23
C VAL A 144 4.93 13.19 8.27
N ARG A 145 5.04 13.70 9.49
CA ARG A 145 4.00 13.55 10.50
C ARG A 145 2.82 14.45 10.16
N LEU A 146 1.63 13.85 10.05
CA LEU A 146 0.37 14.59 9.92
C LEU A 146 -0.18 15.01 11.27
N GLU A 147 -0.17 14.07 12.22
CA GLU A 147 -0.83 14.28 13.51
C GLU A 147 -0.09 13.54 14.62
N LYS A 148 -0.09 14.14 15.81
CA LYS A 148 0.49 13.61 17.03
C LYS A 148 -0.62 13.24 18.02
N GLY A 149 -0.77 11.96 18.33
CA GLY A 149 -1.60 11.46 19.42
C GLY A 149 -0.81 11.36 20.74
N GLU A 150 -1.41 10.75 21.76
CA GLU A 150 -0.78 10.59 23.08
C GLU A 150 0.42 9.63 23.07
N ARG A 151 0.31 8.50 22.37
CA ARG A 151 1.32 7.41 22.36
C ARG A 151 1.81 7.05 20.98
N THR A 152 1.13 7.54 19.95
CA THR A 152 1.39 7.24 18.54
C THR A 152 1.31 8.50 17.71
N GLN A 153 1.80 8.43 16.51
CA GLN A 153 1.68 9.49 15.51
C GLN A 153 1.25 8.92 14.17
N LEU A 154 0.50 9.73 13.44
CA LEU A 154 0.08 9.45 12.07
C LEU A 154 1.11 10.05 11.10
N LEU A 155 1.60 9.23 10.20
CA LEU A 155 2.51 9.63 9.13
C LEU A 155 1.81 9.60 7.79
N GLU A 156 2.06 10.62 6.96
CA GLU A 156 1.79 10.59 5.52
C GLU A 156 3.06 10.16 4.78
N ILE A 157 2.90 9.27 3.82
CA ILE A 157 3.98 8.74 3.02
C ILE A 157 3.62 8.88 1.53
N GLN A 158 4.44 9.64 0.78
CA GLN A 158 4.39 9.70 -0.67
C GLN A 158 5.34 8.65 -1.25
N LEU A 159 4.80 7.65 -1.93
CA LEU A 159 5.57 6.51 -2.43
C LEU A 159 6.01 6.74 -3.88
N HIS A 160 7.30 7.03 -4.10
CA HIS A 160 7.87 7.26 -5.45
C HIS A 160 8.26 5.97 -6.16
N THR A 161 8.71 4.97 -5.42
CA THR A 161 9.02 3.62 -5.93
C THR A 161 8.13 2.58 -5.25
N GLY A 162 7.95 1.40 -5.85
CA GLY A 162 7.09 0.32 -5.30
C GLY A 162 7.89 -0.98 -5.11
N ARG A 163 8.86 -1.01 -4.19
CA ARG A 163 9.62 -2.22 -3.87
C ARG A 163 8.87 -3.07 -2.85
N HIS A 164 9.19 -4.36 -2.84
CA HIS A 164 8.60 -5.30 -1.88
C HIS A 164 8.80 -4.83 -0.44
N HIS A 165 7.73 -4.74 0.35
CA HIS A 165 7.70 -4.25 1.73
C HIS A 165 8.37 -2.87 1.94
N GLN A 166 8.43 -2.01 0.92
CA GLN A 166 9.24 -0.80 0.93
C GLN A 166 8.99 0.10 2.15
N ILE A 167 7.75 0.53 2.36
CA ILE A 167 7.40 1.45 3.46
C ILE A 167 7.73 0.82 4.81
N ARG A 168 7.35 -0.45 4.99
CA ARG A 168 7.59 -1.23 6.22
C ARG A 168 9.08 -1.29 6.56
N CYS A 169 9.89 -1.62 5.57
CA CYS A 169 11.34 -1.74 5.71
C CYS A 169 12.02 -0.40 5.97
N GLN A 170 11.67 0.66 5.22
CA GLN A 170 12.29 1.97 5.34
C GLN A 170 11.93 2.67 6.66
N LEU A 171 10.67 2.59 7.11
CA LEU A 171 10.28 3.15 8.41
C LEU A 171 10.97 2.40 9.57
N ALA A 172 11.07 1.08 9.50
CA ALA A 172 11.80 0.30 10.49
C ALA A 172 13.29 0.64 10.52
N ALA A 173 13.90 0.90 9.35
CA ALA A 173 15.32 1.28 9.25
C ALA A 173 15.63 2.60 9.94
N ILE A 174 14.68 3.53 10.00
CA ILE A 174 14.81 4.80 10.72
C ILE A 174 14.25 4.75 12.16
N GLY A 175 14.00 3.55 12.70
CA GLY A 175 13.57 3.35 14.09
C GLY A 175 12.07 3.49 14.35
N TYR A 176 11.24 3.69 13.32
CA TYR A 176 9.78 3.83 13.43
C TYR A 176 9.02 2.64 12.79
N PRO A 177 9.12 1.42 13.33
CA PRO A 177 8.34 0.30 12.81
C PRO A 177 6.83 0.58 12.91
N ILE A 178 6.10 0.18 11.88
CA ILE A 178 4.65 0.35 11.81
C ILE A 178 3.97 -0.46 12.91
N ARG A 179 3.00 0.12 13.61
CA ARG A 179 2.23 -0.58 14.64
C ARG A 179 1.60 -1.86 14.08
N GLY A 180 1.79 -2.97 14.81
CA GLY A 180 1.34 -4.30 14.40
C GLY A 180 2.35 -5.09 13.56
N ASP A 181 3.39 -4.47 13.02
CA ASP A 181 4.33 -5.11 12.10
C ASP A 181 5.49 -5.84 12.80
N LEU A 182 5.19 -7.02 13.37
CA LEU A 182 6.19 -7.86 14.05
C LEU A 182 7.38 -8.20 13.14
N LYS A 183 7.13 -8.39 11.83
CA LYS A 183 8.19 -8.74 10.86
C LYS A 183 9.27 -7.66 10.79
N TYR A 184 8.92 -6.42 11.04
CA TYR A 184 9.81 -5.26 10.99
C TYR A 184 10.04 -4.61 12.37
N GLY A 185 9.77 -5.33 13.46
CA GLY A 185 10.21 -4.95 14.79
C GLY A 185 9.17 -4.23 15.65
N ALA A 186 7.90 -4.19 15.25
CA ALA A 186 6.86 -3.75 16.18
C ALA A 186 6.81 -4.69 17.41
N PRO A 187 6.64 -4.14 18.63
CA PRO A 187 6.68 -4.96 19.85
C PRO A 187 5.46 -5.87 20.02
N ARG A 188 4.35 -5.57 19.37
CA ARG A 188 3.08 -6.33 19.47
C ARG A 188 2.36 -6.34 18.13
N SER A 189 1.65 -7.44 17.83
CA SER A 189 0.70 -7.53 16.72
C SER A 189 -0.58 -6.74 17.03
N ASN A 190 -1.33 -6.37 16.00
CA ASN A 190 -2.73 -6.00 16.17
C ASN A 190 -3.58 -7.27 16.38
N PRO A 191 -4.73 -7.18 17.09
CA PRO A 191 -5.58 -8.34 17.40
C PRO A 191 -6.08 -9.08 16.14
N ASP A 192 -6.30 -8.36 15.04
CA ASP A 192 -6.77 -8.88 13.75
C ASP A 192 -5.62 -9.30 12.80
N GLY A 193 -4.37 -9.25 13.26
CA GLY A 193 -3.18 -9.56 12.44
C GLY A 193 -2.86 -8.49 11.38
N SER A 194 -3.58 -7.37 11.34
CA SER A 194 -3.27 -6.25 10.46
C SER A 194 -2.01 -5.50 10.92
N ILE A 195 -1.49 -4.65 10.04
CA ILE A 195 -0.53 -3.61 10.40
C ILE A 195 -1.17 -2.23 10.14
N CYS A 196 -0.78 -1.22 10.90
CA CYS A 196 -1.31 0.13 10.73
C CYS A 196 -0.68 0.84 9.54
N LEU A 197 -0.82 0.26 8.35
CA LEU A 197 -0.44 0.81 7.06
C LEU A 197 -1.64 0.76 6.12
N HIS A 198 -2.01 1.92 5.57
CA HIS A 198 -3.19 2.09 4.75
C HIS A 198 -2.87 2.84 3.47
N ALA A 199 -3.19 2.27 2.30
CA ALA A 199 -3.12 2.96 1.02
C ALA A 199 -4.28 3.96 0.91
N ARG A 200 -4.04 5.18 1.40
CA ARG A 200 -5.07 6.20 1.67
C ARG A 200 -5.61 6.86 0.42
N GLN A 201 -4.71 7.26 -0.49
CA GLN A 201 -5.10 8.02 -1.69
C GLN A 201 -4.29 7.56 -2.89
N ILE A 202 -4.95 7.57 -4.05
CA ILE A 202 -4.32 7.39 -5.34
C ILE A 202 -4.81 8.47 -6.31
N SER A 203 -3.88 9.04 -7.11
CA SER A 203 -4.21 10.03 -8.12
C SER A 203 -3.44 9.75 -9.41
N PHE A 204 -4.14 9.77 -10.54
CA PHE A 204 -3.59 9.51 -11.87
C PHE A 204 -4.52 10.00 -12.97
N VAL A 205 -4.01 10.12 -14.19
CA VAL A 205 -4.83 10.40 -15.37
C VAL A 205 -5.49 9.10 -15.84
N HIS A 206 -6.81 9.11 -15.98
CA HIS A 206 -7.56 7.92 -16.37
C HIS A 206 -7.05 7.36 -17.72
N PRO A 207 -6.75 6.05 -17.82
CA PRO A 207 -6.03 5.47 -18.97
C PRO A 207 -6.76 5.57 -20.31
N VAL A 208 -8.06 5.82 -20.31
CA VAL A 208 -8.87 5.89 -21.54
C VAL A 208 -9.49 7.27 -21.72
N SER A 209 -10.20 7.80 -20.72
CA SER A 209 -10.89 9.10 -20.84
C SER A 209 -9.98 10.32 -20.69
N GLN A 210 -8.76 10.13 -20.24
CA GLN A 210 -7.75 11.17 -19.97
C GLN A 210 -8.18 12.22 -18.92
N LYS A 211 -9.22 11.94 -18.14
CA LYS A 211 -9.63 12.75 -17.01
C LYS A 211 -8.79 12.45 -15.79
N GLU A 212 -8.57 13.43 -14.93
CA GLU A 212 -7.93 13.18 -13.64
C GLU A 212 -8.83 12.33 -12.74
N ILE A 213 -8.24 11.33 -12.11
CA ILE A 213 -8.83 10.50 -11.07
C ILE A 213 -8.07 10.77 -9.78
N SER A 214 -8.80 11.12 -8.72
CA SER A 214 -8.26 11.19 -7.37
C SER A 214 -9.29 10.60 -6.43
N VAL A 215 -8.92 9.53 -5.74
CA VAL A 215 -9.80 8.83 -4.80
C VAL A 215 -9.11 8.62 -3.47
N ILE A 216 -9.90 8.67 -2.40
CA ILE A 216 -9.48 8.49 -1.02
C ILE A 216 -10.26 7.31 -0.44
N ALA A 217 -9.57 6.34 0.16
CA ALA A 217 -10.21 5.24 0.89
C ALA A 217 -10.47 5.66 2.34
N PRO A 218 -11.64 5.35 2.92
CA PRO A 218 -11.86 5.52 4.35
C PRO A 218 -10.90 4.64 5.15
N TYR A 219 -10.53 5.08 6.35
CA TYR A 219 -9.73 4.28 7.25
C TYR A 219 -10.45 2.99 7.68
N PRO A 220 -9.70 1.94 8.06
CA PRO A 220 -10.29 0.78 8.69
C PRO A 220 -11.03 1.15 10.00
N SER A 221 -12.18 0.52 10.26
CA SER A 221 -12.95 0.70 11.49
C SER A 221 -12.28 0.00 12.68
N LEU A 222 -11.07 0.41 13.03
CA LEU A 222 -10.26 -0.15 14.11
C LEU A 222 -9.90 0.97 15.10
N PRO A 223 -9.80 0.67 16.42
CA PRO A 223 -9.59 1.69 17.46
C PRO A 223 -8.39 2.60 17.24
N LEU A 224 -7.27 2.06 16.71
CA LEU A 224 -6.07 2.87 16.44
C LEU A 224 -6.26 3.87 15.30
N TRP A 225 -7.11 3.54 14.32
CA TRP A 225 -7.40 4.44 13.20
C TRP A 225 -8.43 5.50 13.56
N SER A 226 -9.39 5.18 14.46
CA SER A 226 -10.42 6.13 14.88
C SER A 226 -9.88 7.32 15.70
N VAL A 227 -8.64 7.21 16.20
CA VAL A 227 -7.94 8.34 16.84
C VAL A 227 -7.60 9.45 15.82
N TYR A 228 -7.48 9.06 14.53
CA TYR A 228 -7.02 9.94 13.43
C TYR A 228 -8.06 10.09 12.31
N ALA A 229 -9.33 9.68 12.54
CA ALA A 229 -10.42 9.72 11.56
C ALA A 229 -11.19 11.03 11.57
#